data_b63f40185d456b9f745f822494ef3587
#
_entry.id   b63f40185d456b9f745f822494ef3587
#
_cell.length_a   1.000
_cell.length_b   1.000
_cell.length_c   1.000
_cell.angle_alpha   90.00
_cell.angle_beta   90.00
_cell.angle_gamma   90.00
#
_symmetry.space_group_name_H-M   'P 1'
#
loop_
_entity.id
_entity.type
_entity.pdbx_description
1 polymer ?
#
loop_
_entity_poly.entity_id
_entity_poly.type
_entity_poly.pdbx_seq_one_letter_code
_entity_poly.pdbx_strand_id
1 'polypeptide(L)'
;DNENITSTSKVFASLNNLTVNSIGIDLMQQEEGFEAKFHKGNFQLDYQGSVHKGYADEIVILVKTNKLIMKGEAYFNQDGFIIESDLLHYDLEENKIIKSINSKIQNST
;
A
#
# COMPACT_ATOMS: atom_id res chain seq x y z
N ASP A 1 5.55 13.29 22.37
CA ASP A 1 4.20 13.48 21.84
C ASP A 1 4.05 12.88 20.48
N ASN A 2 3.09 12.00 20.36
CA ASN A 2 2.73 11.47 19.06
C ASN A 2 1.75 12.41 18.40
N GLU A 3 2.14 12.97 17.27
CA GLU A 3 1.23 13.81 16.51
C GLU A 3 0.48 12.93 15.51
N ASN A 4 -0.84 12.97 15.61
CA ASN A 4 -1.69 12.25 14.68
C ASN A 4 -2.44 13.26 13.84
N ILE A 5 -2.42 13.04 12.54
CA ILE A 5 -3.18 13.86 11.59
C ILE A 5 -4.18 12.94 10.92
N THR A 6 -5.44 13.32 11.00
CA THR A 6 -6.53 12.52 10.43
C THR A 6 -7.32 13.36 9.45
N SER A 7 -7.65 12.80 8.29
CA SER A 7 -8.53 13.41 7.32
C SER A 7 -9.51 12.36 6.81
N THR A 8 -10.76 12.77 6.60
CA THR A 8 -11.79 11.92 6.01
C THR A 8 -12.11 12.34 4.58
N SER A 9 -11.39 13.31 4.05
CA SER A 9 -11.56 13.78 2.68
C SER A 9 -10.72 12.94 1.72
N LYS A 10 -10.92 13.15 0.43
CA LYS A 10 -10.09 12.51 -0.59
C LYS A 10 -8.63 12.92 -0.41
N VAL A 11 -7.76 11.95 -0.49
CA VAL A 11 -6.32 12.15 -0.27
C VAL A 11 -5.56 11.65 -1.49
N PHE A 12 -4.59 12.43 -1.91
CA PHE A 12 -3.61 12.01 -2.90
C PHE A 12 -2.24 12.17 -2.28
N ALA A 13 -1.48 11.09 -2.20
CA ALA A 13 -0.16 11.11 -1.61
C ALA A 13 0.86 10.52 -2.58
N SER A 14 2.08 11.02 -2.51
CA SER A 14 3.16 10.56 -3.37
C SER A 14 4.42 10.35 -2.52
N LEU A 15 5.07 9.22 -2.73
CA LEU A 15 6.31 8.88 -2.07
C LEU A 15 7.21 8.20 -3.10
N ASN A 16 8.26 8.90 -3.54
CA ASN A 16 9.14 8.41 -4.60
C ASN A 16 8.33 7.98 -5.83
N ASN A 17 8.36 6.69 -6.16
CA ASN A 17 7.65 6.16 -7.33
C ASN A 17 6.28 5.56 -6.98
N LEU A 18 5.81 5.81 -5.77
CA LEU A 18 4.52 5.30 -5.28
C LEU A 18 3.53 6.45 -5.16
N THR A 19 2.33 6.27 -5.71
CA THR A 19 1.24 7.22 -5.52
C THR A 19 0.05 6.48 -4.91
N VAL A 20 -0.64 7.15 -4.00
CA VAL A 20 -1.80 6.58 -3.32
C VAL A 20 -2.96 7.55 -3.38
N ASN A 21 -4.14 7.03 -3.72
CA ASN A 21 -5.40 7.76 -3.64
C ASN A 21 -6.29 7.05 -2.63
N SER A 22 -6.92 7.81 -1.75
CA SER A 22 -7.80 7.22 -0.75
C SER A 22 -8.91 8.20 -0.37
N ILE A 23 -9.86 7.72 0.45
CA ILE A 23 -10.93 8.58 0.96
C ILE A 23 -10.71 8.95 2.42
N GLY A 24 -9.49 8.82 2.89
CA GLY A 24 -9.12 9.21 4.25
C GLY A 24 -7.71 8.80 4.54
N ILE A 25 -7.11 9.47 5.49
CA ILE A 25 -5.75 9.17 5.93
C ILE A 25 -5.63 9.37 7.43
N ASP A 26 -4.90 8.50 8.09
CA ASP A 26 -4.40 8.68 9.44
C ASP A 26 -2.89 8.67 9.37
N LEU A 27 -2.28 9.77 9.72
CA LEU A 27 -0.83 9.89 9.74
C LEU A 27 -0.37 9.93 11.19
N MET A 28 0.46 8.97 11.56
CA MET A 28 0.95 8.84 12.93
C MET A 28 2.46 8.88 12.95
N GLN A 29 3.00 9.67 13.87
CA GLN A 29 4.44 9.69 14.09
C GLN A 29 4.76 8.69 15.18
N GLN A 30 5.66 7.78 14.88
CA GLN A 30 6.13 6.77 15.83
C GLN A 30 7.62 6.95 16.07
N GLU A 31 8.14 6.23 17.05
CA GLU A 31 9.58 6.30 17.36
C GLU A 31 10.43 5.92 16.14
N GLU A 32 9.91 5.03 15.31
CA GLU A 32 10.63 4.54 14.15
C GLU A 32 10.23 5.24 12.84
N GLY A 33 9.69 6.45 12.93
CA GLY A 33 9.31 7.21 11.76
C GLY A 33 7.80 7.31 11.59
N PHE A 34 7.36 7.69 10.40
CA PHE A 34 5.95 7.88 10.13
C PHE A 34 5.27 6.61 9.65
N GLU A 35 4.05 6.42 10.11
CA GLU A 35 3.15 5.42 9.58
C GLU A 35 1.96 6.16 8.97
N ALA A 36 1.69 5.92 7.69
CA ALA A 36 0.54 6.50 7.01
C ALA A 36 -0.47 5.39 6.72
N LYS A 37 -1.70 5.56 7.20
CA LYS A 37 -2.77 4.60 6.99
C LYS A 37 -3.83 5.24 6.12
N PHE A 38 -4.04 4.66 4.94
CA PHE A 38 -5.00 5.16 3.97
C PHE A 38 -6.23 4.26 3.95
N HIS A 39 -7.41 4.87 4.00
CA HIS A 39 -8.67 4.14 4.04
C HIS A 39 -9.26 4.00 2.65
N LYS A 40 -9.65 2.78 2.28
CA LYS A 40 -10.19 2.47 0.96
C LYS A 40 -9.36 3.10 -0.14
N GLY A 41 -8.10 2.72 -0.15
CA GLY A 41 -7.12 3.32 -1.03
C GLY A 41 -6.80 2.45 -2.24
N ASN A 42 -6.28 3.12 -3.26
CA ASN A 42 -5.62 2.44 -4.35
C ASN A 42 -4.25 3.05 -4.56
N PHE A 43 -3.35 2.29 -5.13
CA PHE A 43 -2.00 2.77 -5.34
C PHE A 43 -1.49 2.38 -6.72
N GLN A 44 -0.48 3.11 -7.16
CA GLN A 44 0.27 2.81 -8.35
C GLN A 44 1.75 2.93 -8.02
N LEU A 45 2.51 1.91 -8.37
CA LEU A 45 3.93 1.84 -8.13
C LEU A 45 4.66 1.63 -9.44
N ASP A 46 5.53 2.57 -9.82
CA ASP A 46 6.34 2.46 -11.02
C ASP A 46 7.69 1.87 -10.67
N TYR A 47 8.04 0.77 -11.32
CA TYR A 47 9.30 0.11 -11.06
C TYR A 47 9.91 -0.39 -12.36
N GLN A 48 11.02 0.22 -12.77
CA GLN A 48 11.79 -0.19 -13.95
C GLN A 48 10.93 -0.35 -15.21
N GLY A 49 10.06 0.63 -15.44
CA GLY A 49 9.18 0.61 -16.60
C GLY A 49 7.92 -0.20 -16.44
N SER A 50 7.79 -0.94 -15.35
CA SER A 50 6.58 -1.69 -15.05
C SER A 50 5.71 -0.91 -14.08
N VAL A 51 4.38 -1.04 -14.25
CA VAL A 51 3.43 -0.37 -13.36
C VAL A 51 2.69 -1.43 -12.57
N HIS A 52 2.82 -1.35 -11.25
CA HIS A 52 2.09 -2.23 -10.34
C HIS A 52 0.95 -1.43 -9.74
N LYS A 53 -0.22 -2.01 -9.68
CA LYS A 53 -1.41 -1.34 -9.15
C LYS A 53 -2.09 -2.22 -8.13
N GLY A 54 -2.78 -1.57 -7.20
CA GLY A 54 -3.53 -2.33 -6.22
C GLY A 54 -4.50 -1.47 -5.45
N TYR A 55 -5.33 -2.14 -4.65
CA TYR A 55 -6.23 -1.46 -3.74
C TYR A 55 -6.52 -2.37 -2.55
N ALA A 56 -6.98 -1.77 -1.49
CA ALA A 56 -7.36 -2.50 -0.29
C ALA A 56 -8.27 -1.62 0.56
N ASP A 57 -8.97 -2.23 1.52
CA ASP A 57 -9.76 -1.46 2.47
C ASP A 57 -8.87 -0.53 3.27
N GLU A 58 -7.64 -0.95 3.52
CA GLU A 58 -6.69 -0.17 4.28
C GLU A 58 -5.29 -0.38 3.72
N ILE A 59 -4.60 0.70 3.43
CA ILE A 59 -3.22 0.67 2.95
C ILE A 59 -2.37 1.37 3.98
N VAL A 60 -1.35 0.68 4.50
CA VAL A 60 -0.44 1.23 5.50
C VAL A 60 0.96 1.33 4.89
N ILE A 61 1.56 2.50 4.99
CA ILE A 61 2.92 2.72 4.54
C ILE A 61 3.78 3.00 5.75
N LEU A 62 4.79 2.15 5.96
CA LEU A 62 5.79 2.34 6.99
C LEU A 62 6.98 3.01 6.33
N VAL A 63 7.06 4.33 6.48
CA VAL A 63 8.02 5.13 5.70
C VAL A 63 9.46 4.76 5.99
N LYS A 64 9.79 4.56 7.26
CA LYS A 64 11.17 4.29 7.64
C LYS A 64 11.68 2.93 7.16
N THR A 65 10.82 1.93 7.15
CA THR A 65 11.21 0.58 6.76
C THR A 65 10.86 0.24 5.32
N ASN A 66 10.27 1.18 4.58
CA ASN A 66 9.88 1.00 3.19
C ASN A 66 8.96 -0.20 2.97
N LYS A 67 7.95 -0.33 3.81
CA LYS A 67 6.97 -1.41 3.70
C LYS A 67 5.62 -0.86 3.31
N LEU A 68 4.93 -1.60 2.45
CA LEU A 68 3.56 -1.32 2.06
C LEU A 68 2.71 -2.49 2.52
N ILE A 69 1.70 -2.21 3.34
CA ILE A 69 0.84 -3.25 3.88
C ILE A 69 -0.58 -2.99 3.40
N MET A 70 -1.19 -4.00 2.78
CA MET A 70 -2.57 -3.94 2.32
C MET A 70 -3.41 -4.86 3.19
N LYS A 71 -4.46 -4.33 3.79
CA LYS A 71 -5.34 -5.08 4.69
C LYS A 71 -6.78 -5.01 4.20
N GLY A 72 -7.45 -6.15 4.17
CA GLY A 72 -8.86 -6.23 3.82
C GLY A 72 -9.09 -6.18 2.33
N GLU A 73 -9.47 -7.32 1.77
CA GLU A 73 -9.74 -7.46 0.34
C GLU A 73 -8.66 -6.85 -0.53
N ALA A 74 -7.41 -7.16 -0.20
CA ALA A 74 -6.27 -6.62 -0.91
C ALA A 74 -6.19 -7.18 -2.32
N TYR A 75 -5.95 -6.29 -3.27
CA TYR A 75 -5.78 -6.63 -4.68
C TYR A 75 -4.46 -6.03 -5.15
N PHE A 76 -3.63 -6.83 -5.79
CA PHE A 76 -2.34 -6.39 -6.29
C PHE A 76 -2.12 -6.96 -7.68
N ASN A 77 -1.90 -6.08 -8.64
CA ASN A 77 -1.63 -6.45 -10.02
C ASN A 77 -0.18 -6.08 -10.36
N GLN A 78 0.63 -7.09 -10.59
CA GLN A 78 2.03 -6.93 -10.96
C GLN A 78 2.21 -7.50 -12.37
N ASP A 79 2.19 -6.63 -13.37
CA ASP A 79 2.39 -7.02 -14.77
C ASP A 79 1.47 -8.15 -15.23
N GLY A 80 0.21 -8.10 -14.84
CA GLY A 80 -0.76 -9.11 -15.23
C GLY A 80 -0.93 -10.25 -14.24
N PHE A 81 -0.01 -10.38 -13.28
CA PHE A 81 -0.22 -11.28 -12.17
C PHE A 81 -1.10 -10.59 -11.14
N ILE A 82 -2.23 -11.19 -10.84
CA ILE A 82 -3.17 -10.64 -9.88
C ILE A 82 -3.15 -11.48 -8.62
N ILE A 83 -2.94 -10.82 -7.51
CA ILE A 83 -2.95 -11.47 -6.20
C ILE A 83 -4.06 -10.83 -5.37
N GLU A 84 -5.00 -11.65 -4.91
CA GLU A 84 -6.04 -11.24 -4.00
C GLU A 84 -5.78 -11.87 -2.65
N SER A 85 -5.84 -11.10 -1.59
CA SER A 85 -5.41 -11.54 -0.29
C SER A 85 -6.15 -10.80 0.82
N ASP A 86 -6.24 -11.40 2.00
CA ASP A 86 -6.76 -10.69 3.16
C ASP A 86 -5.72 -9.75 3.75
N LEU A 87 -4.46 -10.11 3.59
CA LEU A 87 -3.34 -9.30 4.06
C LEU A 87 -2.16 -9.51 3.13
N LEU A 88 -1.52 -8.42 2.73
CA LEU A 88 -0.37 -8.50 1.85
C LEU A 88 0.68 -7.49 2.28
N HIS A 89 1.90 -7.95 2.51
CA HIS A 89 3.05 -7.10 2.83
C HIS A 89 3.99 -7.06 1.65
N TYR A 90 4.31 -5.86 1.20
CA TYR A 90 5.19 -5.63 0.08
C TYR A 90 6.39 -4.80 0.52
N ASP A 91 7.59 -5.23 0.14
CA ASP A 91 8.82 -4.49 0.42
C ASP A 91 9.08 -3.53 -0.73
N LEU A 92 8.98 -2.23 -0.45
CA LEU A 92 9.16 -1.19 -1.47
C LEU A 92 10.61 -1.04 -1.91
N GLU A 93 11.54 -1.44 -1.06
CA GLU A 93 12.97 -1.34 -1.39
C GLU A 93 13.40 -2.48 -2.32
N GLU A 94 12.98 -3.70 -2.02
CA GLU A 94 13.34 -4.86 -2.83
C GLU A 94 12.30 -5.18 -3.90
N ASN A 95 11.16 -4.50 -3.87
CA ASN A 95 10.06 -4.65 -4.83
C ASN A 95 9.55 -6.08 -4.93
N LYS A 96 9.25 -6.66 -3.77
CA LYS A 96 8.73 -8.02 -3.71
C LYS A 96 7.74 -8.18 -2.57
N ILE A 97 6.87 -9.17 -2.72
CA ILE A 97 5.92 -9.55 -1.67
C ILE A 97 6.66 -10.39 -0.65
N ILE A 98 6.57 -10.01 0.63
CA ILE A 98 7.23 -10.74 1.70
C ILE A 98 6.26 -11.55 2.56
N LYS A 99 4.96 -11.30 2.46
CA LYS A 99 3.97 -12.05 3.23
C LYS A 99 2.59 -11.85 2.61
N SER A 100 1.79 -12.92 2.59
CA SER A 100 0.38 -12.83 2.22
C SER A 100 -0.42 -13.85 3.01
N ILE A 101 -1.68 -13.55 3.26
CA ILE A 101 -2.58 -14.42 4.02
C ILE A 101 -3.85 -14.64 3.22
N ASN A 102 -4.24 -15.91 3.05
CA ASN A 102 -5.43 -16.31 2.28
C ASN A 102 -5.40 -15.73 0.87
N SER A 103 -4.30 -15.99 0.17
CA SER A 103 -4.10 -15.38 -1.14
C SER A 103 -4.53 -16.29 -2.28
N LYS A 104 -5.06 -15.66 -3.33
CA LYS A 104 -5.32 -16.29 -4.62
C LYS A 104 -4.47 -15.59 -5.65
N ILE A 105 -3.85 -16.38 -6.53
CA ILE A 105 -3.02 -15.84 -7.58
C ILE A 105 -3.68 -16.16 -8.92
N GLN A 106 -3.86 -15.13 -9.75
CA GLN A 106 -4.42 -15.27 -11.09
C GLN A 106 -3.51 -14.63 -12.10
N ASN A 107 -3.55 -15.15 -13.31
CA ASN A 107 -2.81 -14.57 -14.42
C ASN A 107 -3.84 -14.00 -15.39
N SER A 108 -3.79 -12.68 -15.61
CA SER A 108 -4.76 -12.00 -16.47
C SER A 108 -4.22 -11.90 -17.89
N THR A 109 -4.22 -13.00 -18.60
CA THR A 109 -3.86 -12.95 -20.02
C THR A 109 -5.06 -13.21 -20.91
#